data_3d373ef4c75b60cad4d7fd8c3b0e390e
#
_entry.id   3d373ef4c75b60cad4d7fd8c3b0e390e
#
_cell.length_a   1.000
_cell.length_b   1.000
_cell.length_c   1.000
_cell.angle_alpha   90.00
_cell.angle_beta   90.00
_cell.angle_gamma   90.00
#
_symmetry.space_group_name_H-M   'P 1'
#
loop_
_entity.id
_entity.type
_entity.pdbx_description
1 polymer ?
#
loop_
_entity_poly.entity_id
_entity_poly.type
_entity_poly.pdbx_seq_one_letter_code
_entity_poly.pdbx_strand_id
1 'polypeptide(L)'
;MTAQPRATAIDRPEHPVLGAIGNAAAAVADAVTARFQATSWATVETSYRQLLDSLGVAVYTTDAGGHLTFYNDAAAAFWGRRPEIGELWCGSYKLFWPDGSPMPHAECPMAIAIQEGREVRGAEAIAERPDGSRVAFTPYPTVLRDPDGTVAGAVNVLIDISDRKDAEDALRATAEALRASNAVKDEFLGLVSHELRTPVTTIFGNAQLLRDRGDRLTSSDRATMVADIAGESERLLGVVENLLLLTRLESGIHPDPEPQVLAHVTKLVVDSFARRNPNREIRLDSEARHLIVEADRPYLNLILENLLSNAAKYSPIDTPIEVIVRTTEDEGQVVVLDRGIGLGGVDPERLFTAFYRTEAARGHSSGLGIGLTACRRVLESLNGRIWAEPREDGGASFGFALPLA
;
A
#
# COMPACT_ATOMS: atom_id res chain seq x y z
N MET A 1 29.36 -22.71 -27.29
CA MET A 1 28.32 -22.29 -26.38
C MET A 1 27.20 -21.71 -27.25
N THR A 2 26.25 -22.55 -27.59
CA THR A 2 25.12 -22.28 -28.49
C THR A 2 24.00 -21.67 -27.69
N ALA A 3 23.68 -20.41 -28.00
CA ALA A 3 22.51 -19.72 -27.43
C ALA A 3 21.22 -20.41 -27.94
N GLN A 4 20.41 -20.92 -27.05
CA GLN A 4 19.07 -21.40 -27.38
C GLN A 4 18.15 -20.21 -27.66
N PRO A 5 17.28 -20.27 -28.67
CA PRO A 5 16.29 -19.21 -28.95
C PRO A 5 15.24 -19.19 -27.83
N ARG A 6 15.09 -18.04 -27.18
CA ARG A 6 14.01 -17.75 -26.23
C ARG A 6 12.72 -17.44 -26.98
N ALA A 7 12.04 -18.44 -27.46
CA ALA A 7 10.67 -18.32 -27.93
C ALA A 7 9.84 -19.44 -27.29
N THR A 8 9.52 -19.31 -26.03
CA THR A 8 8.43 -20.08 -25.44
C THR A 8 7.12 -19.33 -25.70
N ALA A 9 6.40 -19.79 -26.75
CA ALA A 9 4.99 -19.49 -26.88
C ALA A 9 4.28 -20.03 -25.65
N ILE A 10 3.88 -19.14 -24.74
CA ILE A 10 2.96 -19.48 -23.64
C ILE A 10 1.58 -19.57 -24.27
N ASP A 11 1.08 -20.81 -24.38
CA ASP A 11 -0.31 -21.11 -24.75
C ASP A 11 -1.22 -20.55 -23.64
N ARG A 12 -1.59 -19.26 -23.75
CA ARG A 12 -2.59 -18.63 -22.88
C ARG A 12 -3.94 -18.77 -23.56
N PRO A 13 -5.01 -19.12 -22.81
CA PRO A 13 -6.36 -19.17 -23.38
C PRO A 13 -6.70 -17.78 -23.97
N GLU A 14 -7.06 -17.75 -25.25
CA GLU A 14 -7.41 -16.53 -25.96
C GLU A 14 -8.57 -15.84 -25.26
N HIS A 15 -8.39 -14.59 -24.88
CA HIS A 15 -9.47 -13.75 -24.34
C HIS A 15 -10.52 -13.58 -25.45
N PRO A 16 -11.84 -13.80 -25.21
CA PRO A 16 -12.87 -13.84 -26.24
C PRO A 16 -12.91 -12.58 -27.12
N VAL A 17 -12.51 -11.41 -26.61
CA VAL A 17 -12.42 -10.16 -27.37
C VAL A 17 -11.20 -10.16 -28.29
N LEU A 18 -10.06 -10.71 -27.88
CA LEU A 18 -8.86 -10.82 -28.71
C LEU A 18 -9.05 -11.88 -29.81
N GLY A 19 -9.78 -12.96 -29.54
CA GLY A 19 -10.19 -13.93 -30.54
C GLY A 19 -11.11 -13.34 -31.60
N ALA A 20 -12.07 -12.50 -31.21
CA ALA A 20 -12.94 -11.80 -32.14
C ALA A 20 -12.19 -10.81 -33.05
N ILE A 21 -11.20 -10.09 -32.49
CA ILE A 21 -10.36 -9.15 -33.26
C ILE A 21 -9.38 -9.92 -34.16
N GLY A 22 -8.80 -11.02 -33.69
CA GLY A 22 -7.97 -11.91 -34.51
C GLY A 22 -8.74 -12.51 -35.69
N ASN A 23 -10.00 -12.91 -35.46
CA ASN A 23 -10.89 -13.39 -36.53
C ASN A 23 -11.28 -12.28 -37.50
N ALA A 24 -11.47 -11.05 -37.02
CA ALA A 24 -11.69 -9.90 -37.92
C ALA A 24 -10.47 -9.58 -38.76
N ALA A 25 -9.27 -9.66 -38.22
CA ALA A 25 -8.02 -9.48 -38.95
C ALA A 25 -7.81 -10.59 -40.01
N ALA A 26 -8.11 -11.84 -39.66
CA ALA A 26 -8.10 -12.96 -40.60
C ALA A 26 -9.17 -12.80 -41.72
N ALA A 27 -10.37 -12.37 -41.36
CA ALA A 27 -11.43 -12.11 -42.34
C ALA A 27 -11.10 -10.96 -43.32
N VAL A 28 -10.38 -9.95 -42.84
CA VAL A 28 -9.84 -8.87 -43.68
C VAL A 28 -8.77 -9.42 -44.61
N ALA A 29 -7.84 -10.26 -44.11
CA ALA A 29 -6.83 -10.90 -44.95
C ALA A 29 -7.42 -11.81 -46.01
N ASP A 30 -8.46 -12.60 -45.66
CA ASP A 30 -9.17 -13.49 -46.58
C ASP A 30 -9.97 -12.70 -47.65
N ALA A 31 -10.64 -11.61 -47.23
CA ALA A 31 -11.32 -10.70 -48.17
C ALA A 31 -10.35 -10.02 -49.13
N VAL A 32 -9.14 -9.71 -48.63
CA VAL A 32 -7.99 -9.19 -49.42
C VAL A 32 -7.58 -10.21 -50.44
N THR A 33 -7.37 -11.45 -50.06
CA THR A 33 -6.87 -12.53 -50.91
C THR A 33 -7.88 -12.94 -51.98
N ALA A 34 -9.18 -13.08 -51.64
CA ALA A 34 -10.24 -13.49 -52.53
C ALA A 34 -10.52 -12.48 -53.66
N ARG A 35 -10.28 -11.20 -53.46
CA ARG A 35 -10.55 -10.15 -54.44
C ARG A 35 -9.37 -9.84 -55.37
N PHE A 36 -8.19 -10.31 -55.08
CA PHE A 36 -7.02 -10.22 -55.92
C PHE A 36 -7.12 -11.01 -57.24
N GLN A 37 -8.13 -11.91 -57.34
CA GLN A 37 -8.27 -12.80 -58.50
C GLN A 37 -9.22 -12.33 -59.62
N ALA A 38 -9.92 -11.20 -59.46
CA ALA A 38 -10.86 -10.75 -60.50
C ALA A 38 -11.00 -9.22 -60.56
N THR A 39 -10.63 -8.62 -61.63
CA THR A 39 -11.00 -7.30 -62.20
C THR A 39 -9.87 -6.24 -62.24
N SER A 40 -9.95 -5.43 -63.33
CA SER A 40 -9.06 -4.28 -63.70
C SER A 40 -8.37 -3.58 -62.52
N TRP A 41 -7.05 -3.68 -62.46
CA TRP A 41 -6.15 -3.34 -61.35
C TRP A 41 -6.28 -1.93 -60.78
N ALA A 42 -6.50 -0.90 -61.60
CA ALA A 42 -6.52 0.49 -61.09
C ALA A 42 -7.71 0.89 -60.24
N THR A 43 -8.92 0.35 -60.56
CA THR A 43 -10.17 0.68 -59.81
C THR A 43 -10.28 -0.11 -58.52
N VAL A 44 -9.74 -1.33 -58.51
CA VAL A 44 -9.71 -2.22 -57.36
C VAL A 44 -8.73 -1.69 -56.31
N GLU A 45 -7.56 -1.24 -56.73
CA GLU A 45 -6.52 -0.71 -55.83
C GLU A 45 -6.99 0.54 -55.07
N THR A 46 -7.69 1.47 -55.71
CA THR A 46 -8.21 2.68 -55.09
C THR A 46 -9.30 2.37 -54.05
N SER A 47 -10.23 1.49 -54.42
CA SER A 47 -11.29 1.06 -53.47
C SER A 47 -10.73 0.28 -52.28
N TYR A 48 -9.66 -0.44 -52.48
CA TYR A 48 -8.98 -1.25 -51.49
C TYR A 48 -8.24 -0.39 -50.46
N ARG A 49 -7.49 0.59 -50.92
CA ARG A 49 -6.82 1.57 -50.06
C ARG A 49 -7.82 2.31 -49.17
N GLN A 50 -8.95 2.77 -49.78
CA GLN A 50 -10.01 3.45 -49.04
C GLN A 50 -10.66 2.56 -47.95
N LEU A 51 -10.80 1.26 -48.20
CA LEU A 51 -11.31 0.33 -47.18
C LEU A 51 -10.32 0.16 -46.03
N LEU A 52 -9.05 -0.02 -46.31
CA LEU A 52 -8.00 -0.16 -45.28
C LEU A 52 -7.82 1.12 -44.46
N ASP A 53 -7.92 2.29 -45.11
CA ASP A 53 -7.85 3.58 -44.40
C ASP A 53 -9.08 3.82 -43.51
N SER A 54 -10.26 3.29 -43.91
CA SER A 54 -11.48 3.42 -43.10
C SER A 54 -11.52 2.55 -41.85
N LEU A 55 -10.62 1.57 -41.71
CA LEU A 55 -10.67 0.58 -40.62
C LEU A 55 -10.23 1.14 -39.27
N GLY A 56 -9.65 2.33 -39.17
CA GLY A 56 -9.20 2.90 -37.90
C GLY A 56 -8.14 2.06 -37.12
N VAL A 57 -7.69 0.94 -37.73
CA VAL A 57 -6.69 0.02 -37.17
C VAL A 57 -5.43 0.10 -38.03
N ALA A 58 -4.26 0.09 -37.42
CA ALA A 58 -2.98 0.16 -38.12
C ALA A 58 -2.75 -1.11 -38.96
N VAL A 59 -2.69 -0.95 -40.29
CA VAL A 59 -2.48 -2.04 -41.25
C VAL A 59 -1.36 -1.67 -42.20
N TYR A 60 -0.47 -2.62 -42.50
CA TYR A 60 0.55 -2.48 -43.51
C TYR A 60 0.86 -3.80 -44.17
N THR A 61 1.48 -3.73 -45.36
CA THR A 61 1.88 -4.91 -46.14
C THR A 61 3.33 -4.83 -46.52
N THR A 62 3.95 -6.00 -46.76
CA THR A 62 5.28 -6.14 -47.29
C THR A 62 5.28 -7.12 -48.48
N ASP A 63 6.31 -7.04 -49.32
CA ASP A 63 6.63 -8.07 -50.32
C ASP A 63 7.28 -9.31 -49.68
N ALA A 64 7.64 -10.30 -50.50
CA ALA A 64 8.33 -11.51 -50.08
C ALA A 64 9.75 -11.25 -49.51
N GLY A 65 10.35 -10.15 -49.84
CA GLY A 65 11.65 -9.68 -49.30
C GLY A 65 11.52 -8.93 -47.99
N GLY A 66 10.30 -8.66 -47.54
CA GLY A 66 10.01 -7.91 -46.32
C GLY A 66 10.05 -6.39 -46.52
N HIS A 67 10.05 -5.91 -47.78
CA HIS A 67 10.00 -4.47 -48.06
C HIS A 67 8.58 -3.96 -47.95
N LEU A 68 8.37 -2.83 -47.26
CA LEU A 68 7.07 -2.18 -47.07
C LEU A 68 6.47 -1.79 -48.43
N THR A 69 5.27 -2.28 -48.72
CA THR A 69 4.55 -2.03 -50.00
C THR A 69 3.37 -1.10 -49.82
N PHE A 70 2.74 -1.12 -48.64
CA PHE A 70 1.60 -0.28 -48.32
C PHE A 70 1.49 -0.10 -46.82
N TYR A 71 0.93 1.01 -46.37
CA TYR A 71 0.44 1.25 -45.01
C TYR A 71 -0.72 2.26 -45.04
N ASN A 72 -1.65 2.15 -44.09
CA ASN A 72 -2.74 3.11 -43.93
C ASN A 72 -2.39 4.26 -42.98
N ASP A 73 -3.25 5.27 -42.92
CA ASP A 73 -3.05 6.44 -42.06
C ASP A 73 -3.00 6.06 -40.56
N ALA A 74 -3.75 5.05 -40.14
CA ALA A 74 -3.69 4.53 -38.77
C ALA A 74 -2.31 3.93 -38.43
N ALA A 75 -1.66 3.24 -39.38
CA ALA A 75 -0.29 2.74 -39.19
C ALA A 75 0.74 3.89 -39.10
N ALA A 76 0.59 4.93 -39.94
CA ALA A 76 1.43 6.11 -39.85
C ALA A 76 1.30 6.83 -38.51
N ALA A 77 0.06 6.99 -38.00
CA ALA A 77 -0.22 7.55 -36.68
C ALA A 77 0.32 6.66 -35.55
N PHE A 78 0.17 5.35 -35.69
CA PHE A 78 0.72 4.37 -34.74
C PHE A 78 2.25 4.51 -34.60
N TRP A 79 2.99 4.59 -35.72
CA TRP A 79 4.45 4.76 -35.73
C TRP A 79 4.92 6.18 -35.39
N GLY A 80 4.01 7.17 -35.45
CA GLY A 80 4.38 8.59 -35.29
C GLY A 80 5.25 9.12 -36.44
N ARG A 81 5.28 8.40 -37.58
CA ARG A 81 6.03 8.76 -38.78
C ARG A 81 5.37 8.16 -40.05
N ARG A 82 5.75 8.71 -41.19
CA ARG A 82 5.41 8.14 -42.50
C ARG A 82 6.68 7.54 -43.12
N PRO A 83 6.85 6.20 -43.03
CA PRO A 83 8.01 5.53 -43.63
C PRO A 83 8.01 5.64 -45.16
N GLU A 84 9.17 5.51 -45.76
CA GLU A 84 9.26 5.37 -47.22
C GLU A 84 8.83 3.94 -47.61
N ILE A 85 8.12 3.84 -48.74
CA ILE A 85 7.83 2.53 -49.36
C ILE A 85 9.16 1.89 -49.77
N GLY A 86 9.34 0.61 -49.40
CA GLY A 86 10.59 -0.12 -49.56
C GLY A 86 11.44 -0.22 -48.31
N GLU A 87 11.08 0.42 -47.19
CA GLU A 87 11.73 0.15 -45.90
C GLU A 87 11.54 -1.30 -45.48
N LEU A 88 12.52 -1.90 -44.78
CA LEU A 88 12.51 -3.31 -44.41
C LEU A 88 11.65 -3.54 -43.15
N TRP A 89 10.85 -4.58 -43.18
CA TRP A 89 10.07 -5.23 -42.16
C TRP A 89 8.86 -4.43 -41.64
N CYS A 90 9.03 -3.17 -41.24
CA CYS A 90 7.93 -2.32 -40.70
C CYS A 90 8.31 -0.85 -40.68
N GLY A 91 7.34 0.02 -40.44
CA GLY A 91 7.58 1.47 -40.31
C GLY A 91 7.96 1.94 -38.91
N SER A 92 8.15 1.07 -37.93
CA SER A 92 8.51 1.44 -36.54
C SER A 92 9.89 2.08 -36.49
N TYR A 93 10.04 3.15 -35.67
CA TYR A 93 11.32 3.80 -35.47
C TYR A 93 12.28 2.91 -34.68
N LYS A 94 11.81 2.42 -33.49
CA LYS A 94 12.51 1.39 -32.70
C LYS A 94 11.49 0.41 -32.15
N LEU A 95 11.96 -0.81 -31.90
CA LEU A 95 11.18 -1.88 -31.30
C LEU A 95 11.82 -2.40 -30.02
N PHE A 96 11.01 -2.83 -29.10
CA PHE A 96 11.43 -3.44 -27.84
C PHE A 96 10.55 -4.66 -27.55
N TRP A 97 11.16 -5.63 -26.87
CA TRP A 97 10.43 -6.74 -26.28
C TRP A 97 9.58 -6.25 -25.10
N PRO A 98 8.58 -7.03 -24.64
CA PRO A 98 7.76 -6.65 -23.49
C PRO A 98 8.54 -6.40 -22.20
N ASP A 99 9.76 -6.96 -22.07
CA ASP A 99 10.66 -6.73 -20.94
C ASP A 99 11.47 -5.43 -21.05
N GLY A 100 11.27 -4.67 -22.12
CA GLY A 100 11.95 -3.41 -22.38
C GLY A 100 13.32 -3.54 -23.05
N SER A 101 13.79 -4.75 -23.34
CA SER A 101 15.04 -4.95 -24.08
C SER A 101 14.87 -4.62 -25.56
N PRO A 102 15.90 -4.06 -26.26
CA PRO A 102 15.79 -3.71 -27.66
C PRO A 102 15.50 -4.94 -28.55
N MET A 103 14.56 -4.78 -29.50
CA MET A 103 14.22 -5.78 -30.49
C MET A 103 14.76 -5.34 -31.84
N PRO A 104 15.69 -6.11 -32.46
CA PRO A 104 16.10 -5.87 -33.83
C PRO A 104 14.92 -5.99 -34.80
N HIS A 105 14.81 -5.11 -35.80
CA HIS A 105 13.73 -5.18 -36.79
C HIS A 105 13.69 -6.52 -37.54
N ALA A 106 14.83 -7.18 -37.73
CA ALA A 106 14.91 -8.52 -38.33
C ALA A 106 14.35 -9.64 -37.47
N GLU A 107 14.10 -9.38 -36.19
CA GLU A 107 13.50 -10.32 -35.21
C GLU A 107 12.04 -9.94 -34.88
N CYS A 108 11.50 -8.92 -35.53
CA CYS A 108 10.11 -8.53 -35.30
C CYS A 108 9.14 -9.61 -35.82
N PRO A 109 7.93 -9.70 -35.29
CA PRO A 109 6.94 -10.71 -35.67
C PRO A 109 6.64 -10.76 -37.18
N MET A 110 6.72 -9.63 -37.88
CA MET A 110 6.56 -9.57 -39.35
C MET A 110 7.74 -10.25 -40.06
N ALA A 111 8.97 -9.94 -39.62
CA ALA A 111 10.17 -10.55 -40.19
C ALA A 111 10.16 -12.08 -40.01
N ILE A 112 9.81 -12.54 -38.80
CA ILE A 112 9.67 -13.98 -38.49
C ILE A 112 8.63 -14.63 -39.38
N ALA A 113 7.46 -13.99 -39.55
CA ALA A 113 6.37 -14.54 -40.35
C ALA A 113 6.78 -14.76 -41.81
N ILE A 114 7.50 -13.82 -42.41
CA ILE A 114 7.98 -13.93 -43.79
C ILE A 114 9.09 -14.96 -43.89
N GLN A 115 10.13 -14.88 -43.03
CA GLN A 115 11.30 -15.75 -43.07
C GLN A 115 10.94 -17.23 -42.86
N GLU A 116 10.02 -17.50 -41.91
CA GLU A 116 9.60 -18.86 -41.60
C GLU A 116 8.37 -19.31 -42.39
N GLY A 117 7.71 -18.40 -43.11
CA GLY A 117 6.51 -18.70 -43.88
C GLY A 117 5.31 -19.12 -43.01
N ARG A 118 5.23 -18.71 -41.77
CA ARG A 118 4.18 -19.04 -40.81
C ARG A 118 3.58 -17.82 -40.13
N GLU A 119 2.37 -17.96 -39.65
CA GLU A 119 1.75 -16.93 -38.82
C GLU A 119 2.43 -16.82 -37.45
N VAL A 120 2.50 -15.61 -36.91
CA VAL A 120 2.93 -15.34 -35.54
C VAL A 120 1.73 -14.79 -34.78
N ARG A 121 1.32 -15.49 -33.72
CA ARG A 121 0.17 -15.14 -32.89
C ARG A 121 0.59 -14.94 -31.44
N GLY A 122 -0.11 -14.05 -30.75
CA GLY A 122 0.10 -13.83 -29.30
C GLY A 122 1.41 -13.13 -28.93
N ALA A 123 2.18 -12.67 -29.92
CA ALA A 123 3.38 -11.86 -29.66
C ALA A 123 2.95 -10.47 -29.21
N GLU A 124 3.64 -9.93 -28.20
CA GLU A 124 3.51 -8.53 -27.81
C GLU A 124 4.87 -7.84 -28.03
N ALA A 125 4.83 -6.57 -28.41
CA ALA A 125 6.00 -5.74 -28.58
C ALA A 125 5.71 -4.30 -28.20
N ILE A 126 6.76 -3.49 -28.08
CA ILE A 126 6.67 -2.06 -27.80
C ILE A 126 7.33 -1.32 -28.98
N ALA A 127 6.59 -0.40 -29.58
CA ALA A 127 7.14 0.53 -30.57
C ALA A 127 7.48 1.86 -29.91
N GLU A 128 8.67 2.38 -30.15
CA GLU A 128 9.07 3.74 -29.77
C GLU A 128 8.95 4.63 -30.99
N ARG A 129 8.23 5.74 -30.83
CA ARG A 129 8.07 6.76 -31.87
C ARG A 129 9.26 7.72 -31.91
N PRO A 130 9.44 8.50 -32.96
CA PRO A 130 10.53 9.51 -33.05
C PRO A 130 10.50 10.56 -31.95
N ASP A 131 9.34 10.84 -31.36
CA ASP A 131 9.17 11.76 -30.23
C ASP A 131 9.53 11.13 -28.85
N GLY A 132 9.91 9.84 -28.84
CA GLY A 132 10.24 9.08 -27.65
C GLY A 132 9.03 8.43 -26.96
N SER A 133 7.82 8.68 -27.41
CA SER A 133 6.64 8.01 -26.87
C SER A 133 6.64 6.51 -27.25
N ARG A 134 6.09 5.66 -26.35
CA ARG A 134 6.04 4.22 -26.53
C ARG A 134 4.62 3.73 -26.59
N VAL A 135 4.38 2.75 -27.47
CA VAL A 135 3.08 2.10 -27.66
C VAL A 135 3.27 0.60 -27.53
N ALA A 136 2.60 -0.01 -26.57
CA ALA A 136 2.55 -1.46 -26.48
C ALA A 136 1.52 -2.00 -27.50
N PHE A 137 1.89 -3.03 -28.23
CA PHE A 137 1.01 -3.56 -29.27
C PHE A 137 1.12 -5.06 -29.45
N THR A 138 0.07 -5.64 -30.04
CA THR A 138 0.05 -7.02 -30.53
C THR A 138 -0.01 -7.00 -32.05
N PRO A 139 1.05 -7.49 -32.76
CA PRO A 139 1.02 -7.66 -34.21
C PRO A 139 0.31 -8.96 -34.61
N TYR A 140 -0.36 -8.92 -35.76
CA TYR A 140 -1.02 -10.07 -36.39
C TYR A 140 -0.53 -10.22 -37.84
N PRO A 141 0.74 -10.65 -38.07
CA PRO A 141 1.23 -10.87 -39.39
C PRO A 141 0.61 -12.14 -40.01
N THR A 142 0.00 -11.99 -41.18
CA THR A 142 -0.56 -13.07 -41.99
C THR A 142 0.19 -13.14 -43.30
N VAL A 143 0.75 -14.32 -43.61
CA VAL A 143 1.54 -14.56 -44.82
C VAL A 143 0.63 -14.68 -46.03
N LEU A 144 0.93 -13.92 -47.08
CA LEU A 144 0.26 -14.00 -48.39
C LEU A 144 1.05 -14.96 -49.27
N ARG A 145 0.34 -15.85 -50.05
CA ARG A 145 0.97 -16.82 -50.91
C ARG A 145 0.43 -16.70 -52.31
N ASP A 146 1.31 -16.93 -53.24
CA ASP A 146 0.96 -17.09 -54.66
C ASP A 146 0.24 -18.44 -54.91
N PRO A 147 -0.42 -18.62 -56.06
CA PRO A 147 -1.11 -19.88 -56.38
C PRO A 147 -0.22 -21.12 -56.40
N ASP A 148 1.07 -20.97 -56.52
CA ASP A 148 2.07 -22.05 -56.44
C ASP A 148 2.50 -22.36 -55.01
N GLY A 149 1.99 -21.61 -54.01
CA GLY A 149 2.28 -21.77 -52.59
C GLY A 149 3.50 -21.03 -52.08
N THR A 150 4.20 -20.30 -52.94
CA THR A 150 5.36 -19.47 -52.55
C THR A 150 4.90 -18.23 -51.76
N VAL A 151 5.75 -17.73 -50.83
CA VAL A 151 5.44 -16.52 -50.10
C VAL A 151 5.49 -15.31 -51.04
N ALA A 152 4.37 -14.63 -51.21
CA ALA A 152 4.23 -13.42 -52.01
C ALA A 152 4.50 -12.13 -51.18
N GLY A 153 4.29 -12.24 -49.88
CA GLY A 153 4.42 -11.13 -48.95
C GLY A 153 3.68 -11.40 -47.63
N ALA A 154 3.37 -10.36 -46.88
CA ALA A 154 2.51 -10.47 -45.72
C ALA A 154 1.72 -9.20 -45.45
N VAL A 155 0.56 -9.34 -44.80
CA VAL A 155 -0.21 -8.24 -44.23
C VAL A 155 -0.08 -8.31 -42.69
N ASN A 156 0.09 -7.17 -42.06
CA ASN A 156 0.12 -7.09 -40.60
C ASN A 156 -0.90 -6.08 -40.08
N VAL A 157 -1.61 -6.48 -39.03
CA VAL A 157 -2.51 -5.61 -38.27
C VAL A 157 -1.85 -5.37 -36.92
N LEU A 158 -1.70 -4.11 -36.54
CA LEU A 158 -1.15 -3.73 -35.25
C LEU A 158 -2.28 -3.28 -34.34
N ILE A 159 -2.45 -3.94 -33.21
CA ILE A 159 -3.44 -3.59 -32.21
C ILE A 159 -2.74 -2.93 -31.04
N ASP A 160 -3.06 -1.65 -30.77
CA ASP A 160 -2.62 -0.93 -29.59
C ASP A 160 -3.25 -1.58 -28.34
N ILE A 161 -2.39 -1.96 -27.41
CA ILE A 161 -2.78 -2.57 -26.13
C ILE A 161 -2.34 -1.74 -24.94
N SER A 162 -1.98 -0.47 -25.16
CA SER A 162 -1.47 0.42 -24.10
C SER A 162 -2.49 0.59 -22.98
N ASP A 163 -3.74 0.96 -23.32
CA ASP A 163 -4.82 1.11 -22.33
C ASP A 163 -5.07 -0.18 -21.52
N ARG A 164 -4.96 -1.34 -22.18
CA ARG A 164 -5.10 -2.63 -21.50
C ARG A 164 -3.94 -2.87 -20.51
N LYS A 165 -2.70 -2.58 -20.91
CA LYS A 165 -1.51 -2.71 -20.06
C LYS A 165 -1.58 -1.77 -18.87
N ASP A 166 -1.94 -0.52 -19.09
CA ASP A 166 -2.09 0.48 -18.03
C ASP A 166 -3.15 0.05 -17.00
N ALA A 167 -4.28 -0.49 -17.48
CA ALA A 167 -5.33 -1.02 -16.61
C ALA A 167 -4.87 -2.27 -15.83
N GLU A 168 -4.14 -3.19 -16.46
CA GLU A 168 -3.56 -4.38 -15.80
C GLU A 168 -2.55 -3.97 -14.71
N ASP A 169 -1.68 -3.00 -14.99
CA ASP A 169 -0.67 -2.50 -14.05
C ASP A 169 -1.32 -1.75 -12.88
N ALA A 170 -2.32 -0.89 -13.14
CA ALA A 170 -3.09 -0.22 -12.10
C ALA A 170 -3.83 -1.22 -11.19
N LEU A 171 -4.45 -2.25 -11.76
CA LEU A 171 -5.11 -3.30 -11.00
C LEU A 171 -4.12 -4.08 -10.14
N ARG A 172 -2.94 -4.40 -10.68
CA ARG A 172 -1.87 -5.09 -9.96
C ARG A 172 -1.38 -4.27 -8.77
N ALA A 173 -1.08 -2.98 -8.99
CA ALA A 173 -0.66 -2.08 -7.93
C ALA A 173 -1.72 -1.96 -6.81
N THR A 174 -3.01 -1.85 -7.18
CA THR A 174 -4.12 -1.81 -6.24
C THR A 174 -4.24 -3.11 -5.44
N ALA A 175 -4.09 -4.25 -6.09
CA ALA A 175 -4.14 -5.56 -5.44
C ALA A 175 -2.97 -5.77 -4.47
N GLU A 176 -1.77 -5.30 -4.81
CA GLU A 176 -0.60 -5.35 -3.94
C GLU A 176 -0.78 -4.45 -2.71
N ALA A 177 -1.27 -3.22 -2.89
CA ALA A 177 -1.58 -2.30 -1.79
C ALA A 177 -2.65 -2.88 -0.84
N LEU A 178 -3.71 -3.47 -1.39
CA LEU A 178 -4.76 -4.12 -0.60
C LEU A 178 -4.23 -5.33 0.19
N ARG A 179 -3.36 -6.15 -0.41
CA ARG A 179 -2.74 -7.28 0.30
C ARG A 179 -1.86 -6.80 1.45
N ALA A 180 -1.06 -5.76 1.24
CA ALA A 180 -0.24 -5.17 2.29
C ALA A 180 -1.11 -4.63 3.44
N SER A 181 -2.19 -3.92 3.14
CA SER A 181 -3.14 -3.43 4.14
C SER A 181 -3.80 -4.56 4.93
N ASN A 182 -4.24 -5.62 4.26
CA ASN A 182 -4.84 -6.78 4.92
C ASN A 182 -3.85 -7.52 5.81
N ALA A 183 -2.58 -7.67 5.39
CA ALA A 183 -1.55 -8.32 6.20
C ALA A 183 -1.32 -7.58 7.52
N VAL A 184 -1.27 -6.23 7.49
CA VAL A 184 -1.18 -5.40 8.72
C VAL A 184 -2.41 -5.60 9.61
N LYS A 185 -3.60 -5.68 9.02
CA LYS A 185 -4.84 -5.92 9.76
C LYS A 185 -4.89 -7.31 10.41
N ASP A 186 -4.43 -8.34 9.72
CA ASP A 186 -4.38 -9.72 10.24
C ASP A 186 -3.36 -9.84 11.39
N GLU A 187 -2.18 -9.22 11.26
CA GLU A 187 -1.19 -9.12 12.33
C GLU A 187 -1.79 -8.41 13.56
N PHE A 188 -2.51 -7.29 13.33
CA PHE A 188 -3.23 -6.58 14.37
C PHE A 188 -4.19 -7.48 15.15
N LEU A 189 -5.07 -8.19 14.44
CA LEU A 189 -6.06 -9.09 15.07
C LEU A 189 -5.37 -10.24 15.84
N GLY A 190 -4.25 -10.73 15.34
CA GLY A 190 -3.43 -11.73 16.01
C GLY A 190 -2.87 -11.23 17.35
N LEU A 191 -2.28 -10.04 17.35
CA LEU A 191 -1.72 -9.39 18.55
C LEU A 191 -2.81 -9.06 19.58
N VAL A 192 -3.93 -8.48 19.13
CA VAL A 192 -5.09 -8.21 20.00
C VAL A 192 -5.58 -9.49 20.67
N SER A 193 -5.76 -10.56 19.88
CA SER A 193 -6.24 -11.85 20.40
C SER A 193 -5.30 -12.43 21.47
N HIS A 194 -3.99 -12.29 21.27
CA HIS A 194 -2.99 -12.74 22.22
C HIS A 194 -3.04 -11.93 23.52
N GLU A 195 -3.07 -10.60 23.43
CA GLU A 195 -3.08 -9.70 24.59
C GLU A 195 -4.40 -9.70 25.37
N LEU A 196 -5.51 -10.07 24.76
CA LEU A 196 -6.77 -10.31 25.44
C LEU A 196 -6.80 -11.68 26.14
N ARG A 197 -6.20 -12.71 25.52
CA ARG A 197 -6.21 -14.08 26.05
C ARG A 197 -5.44 -14.18 27.37
N THR A 198 -4.32 -13.52 27.51
CA THR A 198 -3.45 -13.59 28.70
C THR A 198 -4.18 -13.13 29.98
N PRO A 199 -4.71 -11.89 30.07
CA PRO A 199 -5.44 -11.44 31.25
C PRO A 199 -6.69 -12.29 31.52
N VAL A 200 -7.43 -12.67 30.47
CA VAL A 200 -8.61 -13.53 30.63
C VAL A 200 -8.22 -14.88 31.24
N THR A 201 -7.11 -15.48 30.82
CA THR A 201 -6.63 -16.75 31.37
C THR A 201 -6.24 -16.62 32.85
N THR A 202 -5.57 -15.54 33.23
CA THR A 202 -5.18 -15.28 34.64
C THR A 202 -6.42 -15.04 35.50
N ILE A 203 -7.34 -14.18 35.05
CA ILE A 203 -8.61 -13.91 35.76
C ILE A 203 -9.37 -15.22 35.96
N PHE A 204 -9.58 -15.99 34.91
CA PHE A 204 -10.32 -17.22 34.92
C PHE A 204 -9.65 -18.28 35.82
N GLY A 205 -8.31 -18.45 35.72
CA GLY A 205 -7.55 -19.40 36.51
C GLY A 205 -7.61 -19.09 38.03
N ASN A 206 -7.36 -17.82 38.40
CA ASN A 206 -7.45 -17.38 39.79
C ASN A 206 -8.87 -17.50 40.35
N ALA A 207 -9.89 -17.13 39.56
CA ALA A 207 -11.30 -17.27 39.97
C ALA A 207 -11.69 -18.75 40.17
N GLN A 208 -11.24 -19.65 39.29
CA GLN A 208 -11.45 -21.10 39.47
C GLN A 208 -10.78 -21.64 40.75
N LEU A 209 -9.50 -21.26 40.97
CA LEU A 209 -8.77 -21.68 42.17
C LEU A 209 -9.45 -21.19 43.47
N LEU A 210 -9.92 -19.94 43.49
CA LEU A 210 -10.67 -19.36 44.62
C LEU A 210 -11.97 -20.11 44.84
N ARG A 211 -12.70 -20.48 43.79
CA ARG A 211 -13.96 -21.23 43.88
C ARG A 211 -13.73 -22.65 44.35
N ASP A 212 -12.75 -23.37 43.77
CA ASP A 212 -12.61 -24.81 43.93
C ASP A 212 -11.78 -25.18 45.19
N ARG A 213 -10.91 -24.26 45.65
CA ARG A 213 -9.97 -24.48 46.75
C ARG A 213 -9.93 -23.37 47.78
N GLY A 214 -10.85 -22.39 47.73
CA GLY A 214 -10.81 -21.21 48.57
C GLY A 214 -10.69 -21.48 50.06
N ASP A 215 -11.32 -22.55 50.57
CA ASP A 215 -11.25 -22.95 51.99
C ASP A 215 -9.87 -23.55 52.41
N ARG A 216 -9.05 -23.96 51.42
CA ARG A 216 -7.71 -24.54 51.63
C ARG A 216 -6.60 -23.53 51.44
N LEU A 217 -6.90 -22.35 50.89
CA LEU A 217 -5.94 -21.28 50.65
C LEU A 217 -5.71 -20.44 51.90
N THR A 218 -4.52 -19.92 52.09
CA THR A 218 -4.23 -18.96 53.13
C THR A 218 -4.94 -17.63 52.85
N SER A 219 -5.14 -16.80 53.89
CA SER A 219 -5.70 -15.45 53.68
C SER A 219 -4.85 -14.60 52.78
N SER A 220 -3.51 -14.80 52.82
CA SER A 220 -2.56 -14.10 51.96
C SER A 220 -2.71 -14.53 50.49
N ASP A 221 -2.79 -15.84 50.23
CA ASP A 221 -2.95 -16.34 48.84
C ASP A 221 -4.26 -15.85 48.22
N ARG A 222 -5.34 -15.86 48.98
CA ARG A 222 -6.64 -15.32 48.55
C ARG A 222 -6.55 -13.84 48.20
N ALA A 223 -5.92 -13.06 49.10
CA ALA A 223 -5.74 -11.62 48.83
C ALA A 223 -4.93 -11.35 47.58
N THR A 224 -3.83 -12.10 47.36
CA THR A 224 -3.03 -12.01 46.15
C THR A 224 -3.84 -12.37 44.90
N MET A 225 -4.58 -13.48 44.90
CA MET A 225 -5.42 -13.87 43.75
C MET A 225 -6.49 -12.86 43.41
N VAL A 226 -7.13 -12.26 44.43
CA VAL A 226 -8.12 -11.19 44.23
C VAL A 226 -7.46 -9.94 43.63
N ALA A 227 -6.28 -9.57 44.14
CA ALA A 227 -5.51 -8.45 43.60
C ALA A 227 -5.09 -8.68 42.14
N ASP A 228 -4.66 -9.89 41.81
CA ASP A 228 -4.30 -10.27 40.41
C ASP A 228 -5.52 -10.19 39.49
N ILE A 229 -6.69 -10.70 39.94
CA ILE A 229 -7.95 -10.61 39.16
C ILE A 229 -8.29 -9.13 38.91
N ALA A 230 -8.24 -8.30 39.95
CA ALA A 230 -8.55 -6.88 39.83
C ALA A 230 -7.59 -6.18 38.86
N GLY A 231 -6.27 -6.38 39.01
CA GLY A 231 -5.25 -5.79 38.16
C GLY A 231 -5.35 -6.20 36.68
N GLU A 232 -5.57 -7.52 36.42
CA GLU A 232 -5.74 -7.98 35.04
C GLU A 232 -7.08 -7.55 34.42
N SER A 233 -8.12 -7.33 35.24
CA SER A 233 -9.39 -6.77 34.77
C SER A 233 -9.27 -5.30 34.35
N GLU A 234 -8.59 -4.48 35.16
CA GLU A 234 -8.28 -3.09 34.83
C GLU A 234 -7.42 -2.99 33.56
N ARG A 235 -6.42 -3.87 33.44
CA ARG A 235 -5.60 -3.95 32.23
C ARG A 235 -6.42 -4.30 30.98
N LEU A 236 -7.33 -5.29 31.08
CA LEU A 236 -8.20 -5.71 29.99
C LEU A 236 -9.11 -4.55 29.54
N LEU A 237 -9.67 -3.82 30.51
CA LEU A 237 -10.50 -2.65 30.24
C LEU A 237 -9.71 -1.59 29.45
N GLY A 238 -8.50 -1.26 29.86
CA GLY A 238 -7.63 -0.31 29.13
C GLY A 238 -7.31 -0.75 27.71
N VAL A 239 -7.11 -2.05 27.46
CA VAL A 239 -6.91 -2.59 26.11
C VAL A 239 -8.17 -2.37 25.26
N VAL A 240 -9.35 -2.68 25.79
CA VAL A 240 -10.64 -2.52 25.09
C VAL A 240 -10.90 -1.04 24.79
N GLU A 241 -10.68 -0.14 25.74
CA GLU A 241 -10.87 1.31 25.55
C GLU A 241 -9.96 1.86 24.43
N ASN A 242 -8.69 1.47 24.42
CA ASN A 242 -7.76 1.87 23.34
C ASN A 242 -8.19 1.34 21.98
N LEU A 243 -8.71 0.11 21.89
CA LEU A 243 -9.23 -0.46 20.65
C LEU A 243 -10.49 0.28 20.15
N LEU A 244 -11.42 0.55 21.04
CA LEU A 244 -12.64 1.30 20.72
C LEU A 244 -12.32 2.72 20.25
N LEU A 245 -11.31 3.35 20.86
CA LEU A 245 -10.84 4.66 20.43
C LEU A 245 -10.30 4.61 19.00
N LEU A 246 -9.39 3.69 18.70
CA LEU A 246 -8.82 3.56 17.36
C LEU A 246 -9.90 3.30 16.32
N THR A 247 -10.85 2.42 16.60
CA THR A 247 -11.95 2.12 15.66
C THR A 247 -12.88 3.31 15.44
N ARG A 248 -13.14 4.14 16.47
CA ARG A 248 -13.92 5.38 16.32
C ARG A 248 -13.20 6.39 15.42
N LEU A 249 -11.92 6.62 15.64
CA LEU A 249 -11.12 7.53 14.83
C LEU A 249 -11.01 7.06 13.37
N GLU A 250 -10.84 5.76 13.13
CA GLU A 250 -10.85 5.17 11.78
C GLU A 250 -12.22 5.29 11.08
N SER A 251 -13.30 5.29 11.86
CA SER A 251 -14.66 5.48 11.32
C SER A 251 -15.01 6.95 11.07
N GLY A 252 -14.06 7.88 11.24
CA GLY A 252 -14.29 9.32 11.03
C GLY A 252 -15.10 9.98 12.16
N ILE A 253 -15.23 9.33 13.31
CA ILE A 253 -15.80 9.95 14.50
C ILE A 253 -14.70 10.74 15.18
N HIS A 254 -14.76 12.06 15.04
CA HIS A 254 -13.79 12.97 15.64
C HIS A 254 -14.19 13.34 17.07
N PRO A 255 -13.20 13.73 17.92
CA PRO A 255 -13.47 14.36 19.20
C PRO A 255 -14.38 15.57 19.04
N ASP A 256 -15.21 15.83 20.06
CA ASP A 256 -16.01 17.06 20.16
C ASP A 256 -15.27 18.02 21.11
N PRO A 257 -14.44 18.96 20.56
CA PRO A 257 -13.59 19.78 21.38
C PRO A 257 -14.41 20.86 22.10
N GLU A 258 -14.16 21.00 23.39
CA GLU A 258 -14.69 22.04 24.25
C GLU A 258 -13.53 22.78 24.97
N PRO A 259 -13.70 24.05 25.35
CA PRO A 259 -12.70 24.77 26.11
C PRO A 259 -12.37 24.07 27.46
N GLN A 260 -11.14 23.64 27.63
CA GLN A 260 -10.66 22.97 28.85
C GLN A 260 -9.50 23.75 29.48
N VAL A 261 -9.55 23.91 30.81
CA VAL A 261 -8.41 24.43 31.55
C VAL A 261 -7.39 23.30 31.75
N LEU A 262 -6.35 23.29 30.93
CA LEU A 262 -5.39 22.20 30.82
C LEU A 262 -4.76 21.82 32.18
N ALA A 263 -4.34 22.82 32.97
CA ALA A 263 -3.77 22.60 34.31
C ALA A 263 -4.78 21.94 35.28
N HIS A 264 -6.07 22.30 35.17
CA HIS A 264 -7.11 21.72 36.02
C HIS A 264 -7.38 20.25 35.68
N VAL A 265 -7.52 19.94 34.39
CA VAL A 265 -7.71 18.54 33.92
C VAL A 265 -6.52 17.69 34.29
N THR A 266 -5.29 18.18 34.01
CA THR A 266 -4.04 17.48 34.38
C THR A 266 -3.99 17.19 35.88
N LYS A 267 -4.33 18.17 36.73
CA LYS A 267 -4.36 17.98 38.20
C LYS A 267 -5.36 16.90 38.62
N LEU A 268 -6.56 16.88 38.06
CA LEU A 268 -7.58 15.87 38.40
C LEU A 268 -7.11 14.45 38.07
N VAL A 269 -6.48 14.29 36.89
CA VAL A 269 -5.96 12.98 36.47
C VAL A 269 -4.78 12.56 37.35
N VAL A 270 -3.82 13.47 37.61
CA VAL A 270 -2.68 13.21 38.50
C VAL A 270 -3.14 12.83 39.89
N ASP A 271 -4.09 13.56 40.50
CA ASP A 271 -4.62 13.26 41.83
C ASP A 271 -5.35 11.90 41.86
N SER A 272 -6.05 11.56 40.77
CA SER A 272 -6.72 10.25 40.66
C SER A 272 -5.69 9.11 40.50
N PHE A 273 -4.67 9.31 39.67
CA PHE A 273 -3.61 8.34 39.48
C PHE A 273 -2.79 8.11 40.74
N ALA A 274 -2.46 9.17 41.49
CA ALA A 274 -1.74 9.09 42.76
C ALA A 274 -2.51 8.31 43.82
N ARG A 275 -3.86 8.47 43.93
CA ARG A 275 -4.69 7.69 44.82
C ARG A 275 -4.68 6.18 44.51
N ARG A 276 -4.58 5.81 43.24
CA ARG A 276 -4.48 4.40 42.81
C ARG A 276 -3.09 3.83 42.98
N ASN A 277 -2.06 4.70 43.05
CA ASN A 277 -0.66 4.32 43.20
C ASN A 277 -0.03 4.99 44.45
N PRO A 278 -0.47 4.65 45.68
CA PRO A 278 -0.10 5.36 46.91
C PRO A 278 1.43 5.28 47.25
N ASN A 279 2.10 4.26 46.70
CA ASN A 279 3.54 4.06 46.92
C ASN A 279 4.40 4.78 45.90
N ARG A 280 3.81 5.57 44.99
CA ARG A 280 4.51 6.28 43.94
C ARG A 280 4.49 7.79 44.20
N GLU A 281 5.63 8.41 44.28
CA GLU A 281 5.71 9.87 44.35
C GLU A 281 5.41 10.48 42.97
N ILE A 282 4.40 11.37 42.89
CA ILE A 282 4.08 12.11 41.68
C ILE A 282 4.11 13.59 42.01
N ARG A 283 4.92 14.35 41.27
CA ARG A 283 5.06 15.79 41.43
C ARG A 283 4.40 16.48 40.23
N LEU A 284 3.50 17.42 40.54
CA LEU A 284 2.87 18.26 39.53
C LEU A 284 3.39 19.68 39.68
N ASP A 285 4.02 20.18 38.63
CA ASP A 285 4.42 21.57 38.50
C ASP A 285 3.55 22.24 37.41
N SER A 286 2.92 23.34 37.72
CA SER A 286 2.03 24.06 36.82
C SER A 286 2.35 25.55 36.85
N GLU A 287 3.09 26.00 35.88
CA GLU A 287 3.46 27.39 35.69
C GLU A 287 2.24 28.21 35.15
N ALA A 288 1.32 27.59 34.44
CA ALA A 288 0.23 28.25 33.74
C ALA A 288 -1.16 27.78 34.23
N ARG A 289 -1.74 28.49 35.24
CA ARG A 289 -2.99 28.10 35.92
C ARG A 289 -4.27 28.29 35.06
N HIS A 290 -4.24 29.15 34.06
CA HIS A 290 -5.42 29.55 33.25
C HIS A 290 -5.30 29.22 31.78
N LEU A 291 -4.51 28.21 31.45
CA LEU A 291 -4.25 27.76 30.10
C LEU A 291 -5.49 27.05 29.53
N ILE A 292 -6.18 27.66 28.57
CA ILE A 292 -7.36 27.10 27.93
C ILE A 292 -6.95 26.51 26.56
N VAL A 293 -7.35 25.26 26.32
CA VAL A 293 -7.16 24.54 25.06
C VAL A 293 -8.50 23.98 24.60
N GLU A 294 -8.70 23.84 23.30
CA GLU A 294 -9.84 23.13 22.72
C GLU A 294 -9.57 21.64 22.71
N ALA A 295 -10.25 20.90 23.57
CA ALA A 295 -10.06 19.44 23.68
C ALA A 295 -11.31 18.73 24.21
N ASP A 296 -11.49 17.51 23.76
CA ASP A 296 -12.47 16.58 24.31
C ASP A 296 -11.91 16.00 25.62
N ARG A 297 -12.58 16.23 26.75
CA ARG A 297 -12.10 15.88 28.09
C ARG A 297 -11.86 14.38 28.29
N PRO A 298 -12.73 13.46 27.85
CA PRO A 298 -12.46 12.02 27.85
C PRO A 298 -11.14 11.65 27.18
N TYR A 299 -10.86 12.20 26.01
CA TYR A 299 -9.62 11.92 25.29
C TYR A 299 -8.38 12.54 25.93
N LEU A 300 -8.52 13.74 26.51
CA LEU A 300 -7.44 14.36 27.27
C LEU A 300 -7.08 13.52 28.51
N ASN A 301 -8.09 13.00 29.23
CA ASN A 301 -7.87 12.09 30.34
C ASN A 301 -7.14 10.81 29.87
N LEU A 302 -7.56 10.21 28.76
CA LEU A 302 -6.92 9.03 28.21
C LEU A 302 -5.45 9.25 27.86
N ILE A 303 -5.11 10.38 27.24
CA ILE A 303 -3.71 10.74 26.92
C ILE A 303 -2.88 10.81 28.20
N LEU A 304 -3.36 11.57 29.21
CA LEU A 304 -2.68 11.73 30.48
C LEU A 304 -2.50 10.40 31.22
N GLU A 305 -3.54 9.57 31.30
CA GLU A 305 -3.48 8.24 31.90
C GLU A 305 -2.48 7.31 31.20
N ASN A 306 -2.44 7.33 29.85
CA ASN A 306 -1.45 6.56 29.10
C ASN A 306 0.00 6.99 29.41
N LEU A 307 0.26 8.30 29.44
CA LEU A 307 1.59 8.81 29.73
C LEU A 307 2.02 8.49 31.17
N LEU A 308 1.15 8.72 32.15
CA LEU A 308 1.40 8.41 33.57
C LEU A 308 1.61 6.90 33.79
N SER A 309 0.75 6.07 33.18
CA SER A 309 0.87 4.61 33.25
C SER A 309 2.19 4.12 32.64
N ASN A 310 2.61 4.69 31.51
CA ASN A 310 3.90 4.36 30.90
C ASN A 310 5.05 4.78 31.83
N ALA A 311 5.04 5.99 32.37
CA ALA A 311 6.05 6.45 33.31
C ALA A 311 6.16 5.55 34.56
N ALA A 312 5.01 5.15 35.13
CA ALA A 312 4.97 4.25 36.29
C ALA A 312 5.47 2.84 35.97
N LYS A 313 5.19 2.35 34.77
CA LYS A 313 5.48 1.00 34.30
C LYS A 313 6.95 0.79 33.97
N TYR A 314 7.60 1.81 33.42
CA TYR A 314 8.97 1.71 32.92
C TYR A 314 10.02 2.33 33.84
N SER A 315 9.63 2.91 34.98
CA SER A 315 10.54 3.44 35.98
C SER A 315 10.45 2.74 37.32
N PRO A 316 11.56 2.67 38.12
CA PRO A 316 11.56 2.07 39.46
C PRO A 316 10.55 2.76 40.38
N ILE A 317 9.96 2.01 41.32
CA ILE A 317 8.88 2.50 42.20
C ILE A 317 9.32 3.62 43.13
N ASP A 318 10.61 3.67 43.49
CA ASP A 318 11.27 4.62 44.38
C ASP A 318 11.68 5.93 43.67
N THR A 319 11.46 6.04 42.38
CA THR A 319 11.76 7.27 41.63
C THR A 319 10.50 8.10 41.41
N PRO A 320 10.55 9.43 41.51
CA PRO A 320 9.39 10.28 41.27
C PRO A 320 9.04 10.36 39.80
N ILE A 321 7.73 10.50 39.50
CA ILE A 321 7.22 10.93 38.21
C ILE A 321 6.95 12.43 38.30
N GLU A 322 7.51 13.20 37.39
CA GLU A 322 7.30 14.64 37.33
C GLU A 322 6.38 15.00 36.19
N VAL A 323 5.34 15.80 36.45
CA VAL A 323 4.39 16.30 35.45
C VAL A 323 4.51 17.80 35.41
N ILE A 324 4.78 18.35 34.24
CA ILE A 324 4.95 19.79 34.05
C ILE A 324 3.88 20.27 33.06
N VAL A 325 3.13 21.29 33.49
CA VAL A 325 2.18 22.03 32.62
C VAL A 325 2.78 23.41 32.33
N ARG A 326 3.05 23.66 31.07
CA ARG A 326 3.65 24.93 30.64
C ARG A 326 2.98 25.47 29.39
N THR A 327 3.23 26.72 29.08
CA THR A 327 2.76 27.36 27.83
C THR A 327 3.96 27.81 26.98
N THR A 328 3.79 27.74 25.70
CA THR A 328 4.60 28.46 24.71
C THR A 328 3.73 29.56 24.09
N GLU A 329 4.23 30.30 23.08
CA GLU A 329 3.48 31.43 22.48
C GLU A 329 2.07 31.00 21.99
N ASP A 330 1.95 29.79 21.38
CA ASP A 330 0.72 29.38 20.71
C ASP A 330 0.16 28.02 21.25
N GLU A 331 0.82 27.37 22.20
CA GLU A 331 0.46 26.02 22.64
C GLU A 331 0.46 25.85 24.16
N GLY A 332 -0.50 25.06 24.63
CA GLY A 332 -0.47 24.46 25.96
C GLY A 332 0.20 23.10 25.93
N GLN A 333 1.20 22.89 26.77
CA GLN A 333 2.00 21.68 26.81
C GLN A 333 1.89 20.97 28.15
N VAL A 334 1.81 19.63 28.11
CA VAL A 334 2.01 18.77 29.28
C VAL A 334 3.16 17.83 29.00
N VAL A 335 4.09 17.73 29.95
CA VAL A 335 5.26 16.88 29.86
C VAL A 335 5.30 15.95 31.08
N VAL A 336 5.42 14.65 30.84
CA VAL A 336 5.59 13.63 31.88
C VAL A 336 7.03 13.11 31.80
N LEU A 337 7.74 13.23 32.92
CA LEU A 337 9.15 12.87 33.04
C LEU A 337 9.26 11.65 33.96
N ASP A 338 9.98 10.64 33.52
CA ASP A 338 10.33 9.47 34.33
C ASP A 338 11.85 9.30 34.48
N ARG A 339 12.23 8.41 35.36
CA ARG A 339 13.62 7.98 35.57
C ARG A 339 13.79 6.49 35.32
N GLY A 340 13.17 6.01 34.24
CA GLY A 340 13.14 4.62 33.87
C GLY A 340 14.25 4.17 32.95
N ILE A 341 13.93 3.14 32.16
CA ILE A 341 14.84 2.52 31.19
C ILE A 341 15.22 3.43 30.02
N GLY A 342 14.55 4.58 29.87
CA GLY A 342 14.73 5.51 28.76
C GLY A 342 14.25 4.96 27.41
N LEU A 343 14.65 5.62 26.33
CA LEU A 343 14.22 5.27 24.98
C LEU A 343 15.09 4.20 24.30
N GLY A 344 16.22 3.79 24.93
CA GLY A 344 17.10 2.73 24.43
C GLY A 344 17.80 3.04 23.09
N GLY A 345 18.00 4.32 22.74
CA GLY A 345 18.66 4.73 21.50
C GLY A 345 17.82 4.52 20.22
N VAL A 346 16.55 4.26 20.38
CA VAL A 346 15.59 4.10 19.27
C VAL A 346 15.11 5.46 18.82
N ASP A 347 14.85 5.60 17.50
CA ASP A 347 14.17 6.76 16.93
C ASP A 347 12.83 7.00 17.67
N PRO A 348 12.67 8.15 18.35
CA PRO A 348 11.45 8.46 19.11
C PRO A 348 10.16 8.36 18.30
N GLU A 349 10.20 8.67 17.02
CA GLU A 349 9.04 8.59 16.12
C GLU A 349 8.46 7.17 16.02
N ARG A 350 9.32 6.16 16.13
CA ARG A 350 8.89 4.75 16.09
C ARG A 350 8.07 4.33 17.30
N LEU A 351 8.19 5.01 18.45
CA LEU A 351 7.40 4.72 19.65
C LEU A 351 5.91 4.97 19.46
N PHE A 352 5.56 5.82 18.51
CA PHE A 352 4.18 6.17 18.16
C PHE A 352 3.60 5.32 17.01
N THR A 353 4.39 4.38 16.48
CA THR A 353 3.92 3.39 15.51
C THR A 353 3.13 2.30 16.21
N ALA A 354 1.99 1.93 15.66
CA ALA A 354 1.16 0.88 16.24
C ALA A 354 1.97 -0.42 16.42
N PHE A 355 1.78 -1.08 17.58
CA PHE A 355 2.43 -2.35 17.97
C PHE A 355 3.94 -2.29 18.18
N TYR A 356 4.56 -1.13 17.99
CA TYR A 356 5.97 -0.99 18.20
C TYR A 356 6.31 -0.97 19.70
N ARG A 357 7.32 -1.76 20.09
CA ARG A 357 7.87 -1.82 21.44
C ARG A 357 9.37 -2.03 21.33
N THR A 358 10.14 -1.29 22.15
CA THR A 358 11.59 -1.50 22.24
C THR A 358 11.89 -2.87 22.86
N GLU A 359 13.07 -3.44 22.57
CA GLU A 359 13.49 -4.72 23.19
C GLU A 359 13.52 -4.62 24.71
N ALA A 360 14.00 -3.50 25.25
CA ALA A 360 14.01 -3.24 26.69
C ALA A 360 12.59 -3.25 27.27
N ALA A 361 11.62 -2.61 26.59
CA ALA A 361 10.23 -2.57 27.03
C ALA A 361 9.53 -3.95 26.98
N ARG A 362 9.91 -4.84 26.04
CA ARG A 362 9.36 -6.20 25.96
C ARG A 362 9.75 -7.05 27.15
N GLY A 363 10.95 -6.83 27.71
CA GLY A 363 11.43 -7.55 28.89
C GLY A 363 10.84 -7.06 30.22
N HIS A 364 10.34 -5.81 30.29
CA HIS A 364 9.89 -5.20 31.55
C HIS A 364 8.40 -5.33 31.81
N SER A 365 7.57 -5.44 30.78
CA SER A 365 6.12 -5.47 30.98
C SER A 365 5.38 -5.93 29.75
N SER A 366 4.14 -6.35 29.92
CA SER A 366 3.21 -6.69 28.82
C SER A 366 2.44 -5.46 28.33
N GLY A 367 1.99 -5.46 27.06
CA GLY A 367 1.16 -4.41 26.46
C GLY A 367 1.23 -4.41 24.95
N LEU A 368 0.13 -3.97 24.30
CA LEU A 368 -0.04 -4.00 22.84
C LEU A 368 0.82 -2.99 22.05
N GLY A 369 1.41 -1.99 22.69
CA GLY A 369 2.07 -0.89 21.97
C GLY A 369 1.08 0.00 21.18
N ILE A 370 -0.17 0.08 21.63
CA ILE A 370 -1.23 0.87 20.97
C ILE A 370 -1.45 2.21 21.66
N GLY A 371 -1.17 2.33 22.97
CA GLY A 371 -1.53 3.51 23.74
C GLY A 371 -0.93 4.80 23.21
N LEU A 372 0.37 4.83 22.88
CA LEU A 372 1.01 6.02 22.30
C LEU A 372 0.50 6.33 20.89
N THR A 373 0.19 5.32 20.09
CA THR A 373 -0.43 5.50 18.76
C THR A 373 -1.81 6.12 18.88
N ALA A 374 -2.62 5.65 19.85
CA ALA A 374 -3.93 6.21 20.13
C ALA A 374 -3.83 7.69 20.58
N CYS A 375 -2.88 8.00 21.47
CA CYS A 375 -2.61 9.38 21.88
C CYS A 375 -2.23 10.26 20.69
N ARG A 376 -1.35 9.80 19.79
CA ARG A 376 -0.96 10.54 18.59
C ARG A 376 -2.17 10.85 17.71
N ARG A 377 -2.98 9.83 17.38
CA ARG A 377 -4.16 10.00 16.53
C ARG A 377 -5.18 10.98 17.10
N VAL A 378 -5.42 10.93 18.40
CA VAL A 378 -6.30 11.90 19.06
C VAL A 378 -5.73 13.31 18.97
N LEU A 379 -4.46 13.49 19.29
CA LEU A 379 -3.84 14.81 19.25
C LEU A 379 -3.81 15.39 17.85
N GLU A 380 -3.48 14.58 16.84
CA GLU A 380 -3.54 14.98 15.42
C GLU A 380 -4.95 15.46 15.02
N SER A 381 -6.01 14.78 15.52
CA SER A 381 -7.39 15.19 15.26
C SER A 381 -7.81 16.48 15.96
N LEU A 382 -7.05 16.89 16.97
CA LEU A 382 -7.20 18.17 17.71
C LEU A 382 -6.17 19.23 17.30
N ASN A 383 -5.47 19.02 16.17
CA ASN A 383 -4.36 19.86 15.69
C ASN A 383 -3.19 19.99 16.69
N GLY A 384 -3.07 19.03 17.59
CA GLY A 384 -1.97 18.93 18.55
C GLY A 384 -0.85 18.00 18.07
N ARG A 385 0.14 17.82 18.92
CA ARG A 385 1.29 16.93 18.66
C ARG A 385 1.74 16.22 19.93
N ILE A 386 2.43 15.09 19.77
CA ILE A 386 3.05 14.31 20.85
C ILE A 386 4.50 14.02 20.50
N TRP A 387 5.36 13.96 21.50
CA TRP A 387 6.77 13.65 21.31
C TRP A 387 7.33 12.83 22.47
N ALA A 388 8.50 12.23 22.24
CA ALA A 388 9.30 11.56 23.25
C ALA A 388 10.77 11.98 23.12
N GLU A 389 11.45 12.21 24.23
CA GLU A 389 12.84 12.63 24.27
C GLU A 389 13.58 11.84 25.36
N PRO A 390 14.85 11.46 25.12
CA PRO A 390 15.69 10.92 26.18
C PRO A 390 16.03 12.01 27.18
N ARG A 391 16.17 11.65 28.48
CA ARG A 391 16.67 12.56 29.50
C ARG A 391 18.18 12.37 29.73
N GLU A 392 18.88 13.46 29.95
CA GLU A 392 20.32 13.43 30.23
C GLU A 392 20.65 12.67 31.55
N ASP A 393 19.77 12.80 32.54
CA ASP A 393 19.90 12.14 33.87
C ASP A 393 19.37 10.69 33.88
N GLY A 394 19.06 10.11 32.73
CA GLY A 394 18.40 8.81 32.57
C GLY A 394 16.89 8.91 32.67
N GLY A 395 16.20 7.95 32.01
CA GLY A 395 14.76 7.95 31.84
C GLY A 395 14.28 8.58 30.54
N ALA A 396 13.01 8.92 30.48
CA ALA A 396 12.37 9.49 29.31
C ALA A 396 11.48 10.69 29.65
N SER A 397 11.25 11.53 28.64
CA SER A 397 10.33 12.64 28.64
C SER A 397 9.29 12.37 27.56
N PHE A 398 8.02 12.28 27.92
CA PHE A 398 6.90 12.20 26.99
C PHE A 398 6.04 13.45 27.13
N GLY A 399 5.85 14.17 26.05
CA GLY A 399 5.07 15.40 26.07
C GLY A 399 4.03 15.44 24.96
N PHE A 400 2.99 16.23 25.20
CA PHE A 400 2.05 16.59 24.16
C PHE A 400 1.76 18.09 24.21
N ALA A 401 1.30 18.63 23.09
CA ALA A 401 0.88 20.01 22.95
C ALA A 401 -0.47 20.09 22.25
N LEU A 402 -1.26 21.08 22.67
CA LEU A 402 -2.53 21.47 22.03
C LEU A 402 -2.49 22.98 21.76
N PRO A 403 -3.11 23.44 20.65
CA PRO A 403 -3.28 24.86 20.39
C PRO A 403 -4.05 25.54 21.52
N LEU A 404 -3.73 26.80 21.80
CA LEU A 404 -4.50 27.65 22.70
C LEU A 404 -5.86 27.98 22.07
N ALA A 405 -6.89 28.06 22.93
CA ALA A 405 -8.26 28.43 22.51
C ALA A 405 -8.38 29.93 22.21
#